data_af7502916c78e4a08b42d5c219c489e4
#
_entry.id   af7502916c78e4a08b42d5c219c489e4
#
_cell.length_a   1.000
_cell.length_b   1.000
_cell.length_c   1.000
_cell.angle_alpha   90.00
_cell.angle_beta   90.00
_cell.angle_gamma   90.00
#
_symmetry.space_group_name_H-M   'P 1'
#
loop_
_entity.id
_entity.type
_entity.pdbx_description
1 polymer ?
#
loop_
_entity_poly.entity_id
_entity_poly.type
_entity_poly.pdbx_seq_one_letter_code
_entity_poly.pdbx_strand_id
1 'polypeptide(L)'
;LLLIVPITVITQPKIADKLSSLINSVRLDRSPGESAFPDIDTANLSPTRQKIISLAKAEFKAQSAGAKFSQGADEPWCANFVSYIMKQAGAPLKNPHTGGWRIPGTFTLREYYEAASRFKPANSGYQPLPGDVVIYRNSPVFGDHTNIVLKNDNGVLTTVGGNETNRIRVFVNHDKQYDGLLGYGVPN
;
A
#
# COMPACT_ATOMS: atom_id res chain seq x y z
N LEU A 1 -0.66 -50.63 -55.16
CA LEU A 1 0.46 -49.82 -54.62
C LEU A 1 -0.16 -48.72 -53.74
N LEU A 2 -0.13 -48.93 -52.40
CA LEU A 2 -0.64 -47.94 -51.42
C LEU A 2 0.52 -47.00 -51.08
N LEU A 3 0.35 -45.75 -51.42
CA LEU A 3 1.30 -44.70 -50.97
C LEU A 3 0.97 -44.33 -49.51
N ILE A 4 1.84 -44.72 -48.59
CA ILE A 4 1.82 -44.26 -47.21
C ILE A 4 2.54 -42.90 -47.15
N VAL A 5 1.80 -41.82 -46.99
CA VAL A 5 2.37 -40.49 -46.73
C VAL A 5 2.69 -40.44 -45.21
N PRO A 6 3.94 -40.21 -44.84
CA PRO A 6 4.26 -40.04 -43.43
C PRO A 6 3.68 -38.73 -42.88
N ILE A 7 2.81 -38.83 -41.88
CA ILE A 7 2.36 -37.67 -41.11
C ILE A 7 3.54 -37.21 -40.23
N THR A 8 4.21 -36.18 -40.67
CA THR A 8 5.20 -35.51 -39.83
C THR A 8 4.48 -34.79 -38.70
N VAL A 9 4.51 -35.35 -37.52
CA VAL A 9 4.07 -34.65 -36.31
C VAL A 9 5.05 -33.52 -36.07
N ILE A 10 4.69 -32.32 -36.48
CA ILE A 10 5.44 -31.10 -36.12
C ILE A 10 5.14 -30.84 -34.66
N THR A 11 5.98 -31.39 -33.79
CA THR A 11 6.02 -30.98 -32.39
C THR A 11 6.46 -29.52 -32.37
N GLN A 12 5.55 -28.62 -32.02
CA GLN A 12 5.86 -27.19 -31.92
C GLN A 12 6.32 -26.87 -30.48
N PRO A 13 7.59 -27.06 -30.12
CA PRO A 13 8.12 -26.64 -28.81
C PRO A 13 8.00 -25.13 -28.62
N LYS A 14 8.05 -24.35 -29.70
CA LYS A 14 7.99 -22.89 -29.68
C LYS A 14 6.68 -22.29 -29.16
N ILE A 15 5.55 -23.01 -29.27
CA ILE A 15 4.25 -22.51 -28.75
C ILE A 15 4.17 -22.76 -27.25
N ALA A 16 4.60 -23.93 -26.79
CA ALA A 16 4.64 -24.25 -25.36
C ALA A 16 5.60 -23.32 -24.60
N ASP A 17 6.80 -23.06 -25.17
CA ASP A 17 7.79 -22.16 -24.59
C ASP A 17 7.29 -20.72 -24.57
N LYS A 18 6.62 -20.28 -25.63
CA LYS A 18 6.03 -18.93 -25.73
C LYS A 18 4.82 -18.78 -24.79
N LEU A 19 4.03 -19.84 -24.62
CA LEU A 19 2.92 -19.85 -23.67
C LEU A 19 3.45 -19.88 -22.23
N SER A 20 4.47 -20.67 -21.96
CA SER A 20 5.15 -20.71 -20.65
C SER A 20 5.82 -19.38 -20.32
N SER A 21 6.47 -18.72 -21.29
CA SER A 21 7.06 -17.39 -21.09
C SER A 21 5.99 -16.32 -20.90
N LEU A 22 4.86 -16.38 -21.61
CA LEU A 22 3.71 -15.49 -21.38
C LEU A 22 3.05 -15.74 -20.02
N ILE A 23 2.86 -17.01 -19.63
CA ILE A 23 2.32 -17.37 -18.31
C ILE A 23 3.27 -16.93 -17.21
N ASN A 24 4.57 -17.08 -17.41
CA ASN A 24 5.58 -16.63 -16.44
C ASN A 24 5.72 -15.10 -16.43
N SER A 25 5.64 -14.41 -17.57
CA SER A 25 5.61 -12.95 -17.59
C SER A 25 4.36 -12.40 -16.93
N VAL A 26 3.19 -13.00 -17.18
CA VAL A 26 1.92 -12.68 -16.51
C VAL A 26 1.96 -13.05 -15.01
N ARG A 27 2.72 -14.08 -14.61
CA ARG A 27 2.94 -14.42 -13.19
C ARG A 27 4.00 -13.55 -12.50
N LEU A 28 5.06 -13.16 -13.24
CA LEU A 28 6.11 -12.28 -12.71
C LEU A 28 5.68 -10.82 -12.63
N ASP A 29 4.69 -10.40 -13.44
CA ASP A 29 4.14 -9.05 -13.42
C ASP A 29 3.01 -8.87 -12.37
N ARG A 30 2.65 -9.93 -11.68
CA ARG A 30 1.73 -9.92 -10.54
C ARG A 30 2.44 -10.40 -9.29
N SER A 31 3.26 -9.54 -8.68
CA SER A 31 3.27 -9.55 -7.22
C SER A 31 1.81 -9.34 -6.80
N PRO A 32 1.16 -10.29 -6.08
CA PRO A 32 -0.24 -10.13 -5.74
C PRO A 32 -0.42 -8.78 -5.06
N GLY A 33 -1.20 -7.90 -5.67
CA GLY A 33 -1.60 -6.63 -5.10
C GLY A 33 -0.84 -5.38 -5.57
N GLU A 34 0.30 -5.46 -6.29
CA GLU A 34 0.95 -4.24 -6.80
C GLU A 34 0.17 -3.65 -7.98
N SER A 35 -0.12 -2.35 -7.92
CA SER A 35 -0.96 -1.64 -8.87
C SER A 35 -0.40 -0.27 -9.24
N ALA A 36 -0.82 0.27 -10.38
CA ALA A 36 -0.62 1.68 -10.68
C ALA A 36 -1.39 2.56 -9.69
N PHE A 37 -0.94 3.81 -9.49
CA PHE A 37 -1.69 4.74 -8.65
C PHE A 37 -3.06 5.01 -9.30
N PRO A 38 -4.17 4.69 -8.61
CA PRO A 38 -5.50 4.80 -9.19
C PRO A 38 -5.91 6.27 -9.36
N ASP A 39 -6.90 6.49 -10.21
CA ASP A 39 -7.63 7.75 -10.22
C ASP A 39 -8.60 7.77 -9.04
N ILE A 40 -8.61 8.89 -8.29
CA ILE A 40 -9.38 9.04 -7.06
C ILE A 40 -10.22 10.30 -7.17
N ASP A 41 -11.53 10.14 -7.07
CA ASP A 41 -12.40 11.30 -6.90
C ASP A 41 -12.16 11.91 -5.51
N THR A 42 -11.59 13.10 -5.51
CA THR A 42 -11.28 13.85 -4.28
C THR A 42 -12.23 15.02 -4.03
N ALA A 43 -13.21 15.26 -4.91
CA ALA A 43 -14.06 16.46 -4.85
C ALA A 43 -14.83 16.60 -3.53
N ASN A 44 -15.25 15.48 -2.95
CA ASN A 44 -16.00 15.44 -1.70
C ASN A 44 -15.11 15.20 -0.45
N LEU A 45 -13.80 15.20 -0.60
CA LEU A 45 -12.86 15.05 0.52
C LEU A 45 -12.54 16.42 1.14
N SER A 46 -12.20 16.42 2.43
CA SER A 46 -11.67 17.63 3.07
C SER A 46 -10.37 18.09 2.39
N PRO A 47 -10.03 19.40 2.44
CA PRO A 47 -8.79 19.92 1.87
C PRO A 47 -7.53 19.17 2.35
N THR A 48 -7.50 18.76 3.63
CA THR A 48 -6.41 17.95 4.19
C THR A 48 -6.29 16.60 3.49
N ARG A 49 -7.42 15.89 3.31
CA ARG A 49 -7.43 14.59 2.63
C ARG A 49 -7.03 14.70 1.16
N GLN A 50 -7.54 15.71 0.46
CA GLN A 50 -7.13 16.00 -0.93
C GLN A 50 -5.62 16.17 -1.03
N LYS A 51 -5.03 16.91 -0.09
CA LYS A 51 -3.59 17.16 -0.05
C LYS A 51 -2.79 15.90 0.31
N ILE A 52 -3.28 15.07 1.24
CA ILE A 52 -2.68 13.76 1.56
C ILE A 52 -2.58 12.90 0.28
N ILE A 53 -3.69 12.75 -0.45
CA ILE A 53 -3.73 11.95 -1.69
C ILE A 53 -2.80 12.51 -2.77
N SER A 54 -2.81 13.84 -2.97
CA SER A 54 -1.95 14.51 -3.94
C SER A 54 -0.46 14.29 -3.64
N LEU A 55 -0.07 14.44 -2.38
CA LEU A 55 1.31 14.23 -1.91
C LEU A 55 1.73 12.76 -2.05
N ALA A 56 0.87 11.82 -1.65
CA ALA A 56 1.14 10.40 -1.80
C ALA A 56 1.32 10.01 -3.27
N LYS A 57 0.51 10.57 -4.19
CA LYS A 57 0.65 10.39 -5.65
C LYS A 57 1.98 10.95 -6.17
N ALA A 58 2.38 12.13 -5.68
CA ALA A 58 3.65 12.76 -6.06
C ALA A 58 4.85 11.91 -5.61
N GLU A 59 4.85 11.44 -4.37
CA GLU A 59 5.93 10.58 -3.84
C GLU A 59 5.96 9.20 -4.52
N PHE A 60 4.80 8.62 -4.82
CA PHE A 60 4.72 7.39 -5.60
C PHE A 60 5.34 7.56 -7.00
N LYS A 61 5.07 8.66 -7.69
CA LYS A 61 5.68 8.95 -9.00
C LYS A 61 7.18 9.21 -8.91
N ALA A 62 7.62 9.94 -7.89
CA ALA A 62 9.01 10.29 -7.68
C ALA A 62 9.86 9.11 -7.20
N GLN A 63 9.25 8.08 -6.57
CA GLN A 63 9.95 6.97 -5.91
C GLN A 63 11.07 7.48 -4.99
N SER A 64 10.76 8.51 -4.19
CA SER A 64 11.74 9.10 -3.27
C SER A 64 12.32 8.06 -2.32
N ALA A 65 13.63 8.13 -2.06
CA ALA A 65 14.32 7.19 -1.18
C ALA A 65 13.84 7.30 0.28
N GLY A 66 13.87 6.20 1.03
CA GLY A 66 13.45 6.11 2.42
C GLY A 66 14.10 7.14 3.34
N ALA A 67 15.36 7.48 3.10
CA ALA A 67 16.11 8.48 3.84
C ALA A 67 15.45 9.88 3.88
N LYS A 68 14.65 10.22 2.85
CA LYS A 68 13.84 11.45 2.84
C LYS A 68 12.82 11.46 3.98
N PHE A 69 12.18 10.34 4.23
CA PHE A 69 11.10 10.20 5.21
C PHE A 69 11.64 9.96 6.61
N SER A 70 12.71 9.14 6.72
CA SER A 70 13.37 8.81 7.99
C SER A 70 14.36 9.88 8.47
N GLN A 71 14.54 10.99 7.72
CA GLN A 71 15.54 12.03 8.00
C GLN A 71 16.99 11.47 8.05
N GLY A 72 17.27 10.49 7.16
CA GLY A 72 18.59 9.87 7.05
C GLY A 72 18.82 8.68 7.99
N ALA A 73 17.87 8.35 8.88
CA ALA A 73 18.00 7.16 9.72
C ALA A 73 17.87 5.87 8.89
N ASP A 74 18.73 4.89 9.19
CA ASP A 74 18.67 3.55 8.60
C ASP A 74 17.71 2.68 9.42
N GLU A 75 16.43 2.73 9.06
CA GLU A 75 15.34 2.05 9.77
C GLU A 75 14.19 1.75 8.80
N PRO A 76 13.27 0.82 9.13
CA PRO A 76 12.02 0.66 8.40
C PRO A 76 11.25 1.98 8.32
N TRP A 77 10.82 2.39 7.13
CA TRP A 77 10.34 3.75 6.91
C TRP A 77 8.86 3.86 6.49
N CYS A 78 8.05 2.80 6.67
CA CYS A 78 6.61 2.86 6.39
C CYS A 78 5.88 3.91 7.24
N ALA A 79 6.08 3.93 8.55
CA ALA A 79 5.48 4.91 9.44
C ALA A 79 6.10 6.32 9.28
N ASN A 80 7.38 6.40 8.92
CA ASN A 80 8.04 7.65 8.54
C ASN A 80 7.41 8.27 7.29
N PHE A 81 7.09 7.45 6.27
CA PHE A 81 6.38 7.89 5.07
C PHE A 81 5.02 8.50 5.42
N VAL A 82 4.20 7.78 6.21
CA VAL A 82 2.91 8.29 6.69
C VAL A 82 3.09 9.61 7.44
N SER A 83 4.01 9.67 8.40
CA SER A 83 4.28 10.87 9.21
C SER A 83 4.68 12.06 8.33
N TYR A 84 5.51 11.83 7.33
CA TYR A 84 5.94 12.85 6.38
C TYR A 84 4.76 13.37 5.55
N ILE A 85 3.95 12.50 4.97
CA ILE A 85 2.78 12.89 4.18
C ILE A 85 1.82 13.71 5.04
N MET A 86 1.51 13.26 6.26
CA MET A 86 0.63 13.99 7.19
C MET A 86 1.18 15.38 7.52
N LYS A 87 2.48 15.50 7.81
CA LYS A 87 3.12 16.79 8.05
C LYS A 87 2.98 17.73 6.86
N GLN A 88 3.30 17.26 5.65
CA GLN A 88 3.25 18.08 4.44
C GLN A 88 1.79 18.46 4.07
N ALA A 89 0.83 17.63 4.44
CA ALA A 89 -0.59 17.92 4.24
C ALA A 89 -1.15 18.98 5.22
N GLY A 90 -0.38 19.41 6.21
CA GLY A 90 -0.84 20.35 7.22
C GLY A 90 -1.55 19.70 8.41
N ALA A 91 -1.47 18.38 8.54
CA ALA A 91 -2.01 17.59 9.64
C ALA A 91 -0.89 16.83 10.39
N PRO A 92 0.15 17.51 10.93
CA PRO A 92 1.28 16.84 11.54
C PRO A 92 0.83 15.94 12.69
N LEU A 93 1.43 14.75 12.75
CA LEU A 93 1.28 13.87 13.89
C LEU A 93 2.06 14.46 15.09
N LYS A 94 1.79 13.93 16.28
CA LYS A 94 2.56 14.27 17.48
C LYS A 94 3.00 12.98 18.15
N ASN A 95 4.28 12.64 18.02
CA ASN A 95 4.85 11.45 18.64
C ASN A 95 4.65 11.50 20.16
N PRO A 96 3.94 10.55 20.78
CA PRO A 96 3.64 10.57 22.20
C PRO A 96 4.87 10.48 23.09
N HIS A 97 6.00 9.98 22.58
CA HIS A 97 7.23 9.80 23.35
C HIS A 97 8.22 10.96 23.20
N THR A 98 8.22 11.65 22.03
CA THR A 98 9.19 12.71 21.75
C THR A 98 8.56 14.08 21.52
N GLY A 99 7.24 14.14 21.33
CA GLY A 99 6.54 15.37 20.97
C GLY A 99 6.73 15.84 19.52
N GLY A 100 7.66 15.22 18.79
CA GLY A 100 7.96 15.56 17.39
C GLY A 100 6.88 15.06 16.41
N TRP A 101 6.93 15.53 15.18
CA TRP A 101 5.99 15.13 14.14
C TRP A 101 6.27 13.73 13.56
N ARG A 102 7.50 13.25 13.66
CA ARG A 102 7.94 11.97 13.10
C ARG A 102 7.63 10.83 14.07
N ILE A 103 6.92 9.84 13.58
CA ILE A 103 6.63 8.60 14.30
C ILE A 103 7.20 7.45 13.47
N PRO A 104 8.35 6.85 13.84
CA PRO A 104 9.03 5.85 13.03
C PRO A 104 8.42 4.44 13.14
N GLY A 105 7.64 4.16 14.19
CA GLY A 105 7.10 2.85 14.48
C GLY A 105 5.57 2.77 14.36
N THR A 106 5.07 1.66 13.82
CA THR A 106 3.63 1.41 13.67
C THR A 106 2.90 1.31 15.02
N PHE A 107 3.56 0.77 16.03
CA PHE A 107 3.02 0.70 17.39
C PHE A 107 2.78 2.12 17.94
N THR A 108 3.79 2.99 17.89
CA THR A 108 3.69 4.37 18.35
C THR A 108 2.71 5.21 17.50
N LEU A 109 2.58 4.87 16.21
CA LEU A 109 1.58 5.48 15.34
C LEU A 109 0.15 5.14 15.81
N ARG A 110 -0.08 3.90 16.21
CA ARG A 110 -1.35 3.48 16.81
C ARG A 110 -1.62 4.21 18.14
N GLU A 111 -0.63 4.25 19.05
CA GLU A 111 -0.74 4.98 20.32
C GLU A 111 -1.15 6.44 20.12
N TYR A 112 -0.56 7.09 19.12
CA TYR A 112 -0.92 8.47 18.77
C TYR A 112 -2.40 8.59 18.38
N TYR A 113 -2.91 7.72 17.50
CA TYR A 113 -4.30 7.78 17.07
C TYR A 113 -5.28 7.39 18.20
N GLU A 114 -4.90 6.46 19.06
CA GLU A 114 -5.69 6.09 20.25
C GLU A 114 -5.77 7.26 21.24
N ALA A 115 -4.64 7.86 21.59
CA ALA A 115 -4.59 9.02 22.49
C ALA A 115 -5.37 10.24 21.96
N ALA A 116 -5.40 10.40 20.63
CA ALA A 116 -6.17 11.45 19.96
C ALA A 116 -7.66 11.10 19.77
N SER A 117 -8.14 9.94 20.24
CA SER A 117 -9.50 9.42 20.01
C SER A 117 -9.88 9.30 18.52
N ARG A 118 -8.87 9.09 17.66
CA ARG A 118 -9.01 8.99 16.20
C ARG A 118 -8.62 7.63 15.65
N PHE A 119 -8.39 6.66 16.50
CA PHE A 119 -8.24 5.27 16.08
C PHE A 119 -9.61 4.61 15.92
N LYS A 120 -9.82 3.94 14.80
CA LYS A 120 -11.01 3.16 14.49
C LYS A 120 -10.62 1.69 14.37
N PRO A 121 -10.94 0.84 15.36
CA PRO A 121 -10.65 -0.58 15.30
C PRO A 121 -11.25 -1.25 14.05
N ALA A 122 -10.60 -2.28 13.51
CA ALA A 122 -11.04 -2.98 12.30
C ALA A 122 -12.47 -3.57 12.43
N ASN A 123 -12.85 -3.99 13.63
CA ASN A 123 -14.16 -4.57 13.95
C ASN A 123 -15.22 -3.53 14.38
N SER A 124 -14.92 -2.24 14.29
CA SER A 124 -15.85 -1.17 14.72
C SER A 124 -16.96 -0.86 13.73
N GLY A 125 -16.96 -1.48 12.54
CA GLY A 125 -17.87 -1.15 11.44
C GLY A 125 -17.49 0.14 10.68
N TYR A 126 -16.40 0.80 11.07
CA TYR A 126 -15.92 1.99 10.36
C TYR A 126 -15.55 1.67 8.90
N GLN A 127 -16.01 2.53 8.00
CA GLN A 127 -15.65 2.46 6.59
C GLN A 127 -14.54 3.47 6.31
N PRO A 128 -13.30 3.02 6.05
CA PRO A 128 -12.18 3.94 5.84
C PRO A 128 -12.36 4.76 4.57
N LEU A 129 -11.96 6.02 4.66
CA LEU A 129 -12.01 6.99 3.58
C LEU A 129 -10.60 7.22 3.00
N PRO A 130 -10.49 7.72 1.76
CA PRO A 130 -9.21 8.16 1.21
C PRO A 130 -8.50 9.13 2.14
N GLY A 131 -7.21 8.88 2.41
CA GLY A 131 -6.40 9.65 3.34
C GLY A 131 -6.35 9.08 4.77
N ASP A 132 -7.18 8.10 5.13
CA ASP A 132 -7.01 7.38 6.39
C ASP A 132 -5.72 6.55 6.38
N VAL A 133 -5.21 6.28 7.55
CA VAL A 133 -4.01 5.47 7.76
C VAL A 133 -4.43 4.08 8.22
N VAL A 134 -4.10 3.05 7.44
CA VAL A 134 -4.33 1.65 7.84
C VAL A 134 -3.11 1.14 8.60
N ILE A 135 -3.35 0.41 9.69
CA ILE A 135 -2.30 -0.13 10.58
C ILE A 135 -2.45 -1.64 10.69
N TYR A 136 -1.35 -2.35 10.41
CA TYR A 136 -1.24 -3.81 10.49
C TYR A 136 -0.25 -4.22 11.57
N ARG A 137 -0.47 -5.41 12.13
CA ARG A 137 0.45 -6.08 13.04
C ARG A 137 0.50 -7.56 12.73
N ASN A 138 1.71 -8.11 12.64
CA ASN A 138 1.95 -9.50 12.31
C ASN A 138 1.20 -9.97 11.04
N SER A 139 0.97 -9.06 10.09
CA SER A 139 0.33 -9.43 8.83
C SER A 139 1.19 -10.43 8.06
N PRO A 140 0.63 -11.53 7.53
CA PRO A 140 1.40 -12.45 6.70
C PRO A 140 1.95 -11.83 5.42
N VAL A 141 1.35 -10.71 4.97
CA VAL A 141 1.78 -9.97 3.77
C VAL A 141 2.77 -8.85 4.11
N PHE A 142 2.47 -8.08 5.16
CA PHE A 142 3.17 -6.83 5.45
C PHE A 142 3.99 -6.87 6.75
N GLY A 143 3.78 -7.88 7.63
CA GLY A 143 4.32 -7.83 9.00
C GLY A 143 3.68 -6.69 9.82
N ASP A 144 4.49 -5.98 10.58
CA ASP A 144 4.10 -4.73 11.26
C ASP A 144 4.24 -3.57 10.26
N HIS A 145 3.11 -3.08 9.74
CA HIS A 145 3.11 -2.16 8.62
C HIS A 145 2.00 -1.10 8.70
N THR A 146 2.15 -0.06 7.89
CA THR A 146 1.15 1.00 7.76
C THR A 146 1.18 1.62 6.37
N ASN A 147 -0.02 1.90 5.84
CA ASN A 147 -0.23 2.50 4.53
C ASN A 147 -1.28 3.61 4.63
N ILE A 148 -1.42 4.40 3.56
CA ILE A 148 -2.50 5.40 3.39
C ILE A 148 -3.57 4.78 2.50
N VAL A 149 -4.81 4.85 2.92
CA VAL A 149 -5.98 4.40 2.13
C VAL A 149 -6.18 5.34 0.94
N LEU A 150 -6.31 4.77 -0.24
CA LEU A 150 -6.62 5.47 -1.49
C LEU A 150 -8.08 5.26 -1.89
N LYS A 151 -8.59 4.04 -1.73
CA LYS A 151 -9.98 3.67 -2.02
C LYS A 151 -10.48 2.61 -1.05
N ASN A 152 -11.79 2.54 -0.91
CA ASN A 152 -12.50 1.47 -0.23
C ASN A 152 -13.71 1.07 -1.09
N ASP A 153 -13.53 0.06 -1.92
CA ASP A 153 -14.57 -0.46 -2.80
C ASP A 153 -15.27 -1.64 -2.12
N ASN A 154 -16.30 -1.36 -1.34
CA ASN A 154 -17.06 -2.37 -0.57
C ASN A 154 -16.18 -3.23 0.35
N GLY A 155 -15.13 -2.62 0.90
CA GLY A 155 -14.18 -3.24 1.82
C GLY A 155 -12.95 -3.82 1.13
N VAL A 156 -12.87 -3.78 -0.18
CA VAL A 156 -11.61 -3.97 -0.89
C VAL A 156 -10.84 -2.66 -0.83
N LEU A 157 -9.75 -2.65 -0.05
CA LEU A 157 -8.93 -1.46 0.10
C LEU A 157 -7.90 -1.38 -1.02
N THR A 158 -7.72 -0.19 -1.55
CA THR A 158 -6.51 0.20 -2.29
C THR A 158 -5.70 1.13 -1.41
N THR A 159 -4.43 0.83 -1.20
CA THR A 159 -3.55 1.57 -0.30
C THR A 159 -2.23 1.94 -0.98
N VAL A 160 -1.56 2.98 -0.48
CA VAL A 160 -0.19 3.33 -0.86
C VAL A 160 0.68 3.34 0.39
N GLY A 161 1.84 2.72 0.31
CA GLY A 161 2.78 2.64 1.43
C GLY A 161 4.23 2.86 1.03
N GLY A 162 5.02 3.30 1.99
CA GLY A 162 6.48 3.34 1.91
C GLY A 162 7.10 2.08 2.49
N ASN A 163 8.36 1.83 2.13
CA ASN A 163 9.11 0.64 2.56
C ASN A 163 8.53 -0.72 2.10
N GLU A 164 7.78 -0.70 1.03
CA GLU A 164 7.28 -1.91 0.36
C GLU A 164 8.40 -2.50 -0.50
N THR A 165 9.20 -3.41 0.06
CA THR A 165 10.48 -3.84 -0.53
C THR A 165 11.39 -2.65 -0.89
N ASN A 166 11.54 -1.73 0.05
CA ASN A 166 12.32 -0.48 -0.06
C ASN A 166 11.83 0.48 -1.18
N ARG A 167 10.52 0.45 -1.52
CA ARG A 167 9.88 1.31 -2.53
C ARG A 167 8.58 1.89 -2.00
N ILE A 168 8.01 2.85 -2.74
CA ILE A 168 6.64 3.32 -2.54
C ILE A 168 5.76 2.56 -3.51
N ARG A 169 4.79 1.78 -2.98
CA ARG A 169 3.92 0.93 -3.81
C ARG A 169 2.45 1.14 -3.51
N VAL A 170 1.63 0.78 -4.49
CA VAL A 170 0.18 0.71 -4.36
C VAL A 170 -0.26 -0.75 -4.35
N PHE A 171 -1.10 -1.12 -3.39
CA PHE A 171 -1.67 -2.45 -3.27
C PHE A 171 -3.19 -2.40 -3.31
N VAL A 172 -3.78 -3.38 -3.97
CA VAL A 172 -5.21 -3.67 -3.92
C VAL A 172 -5.42 -4.91 -3.07
N ASN A 173 -6.12 -4.75 -1.98
CA ASN A 173 -6.40 -5.80 -1.01
C ASN A 173 -7.74 -6.44 -1.33
N HIS A 174 -7.74 -7.66 -1.86
CA HIS A 174 -8.95 -8.36 -2.27
C HIS A 174 -9.77 -8.95 -1.11
N ASP A 175 -9.19 -9.05 0.10
CA ASP A 175 -9.87 -9.59 1.26
C ASP A 175 -9.93 -8.60 2.42
N LYS A 176 -11.14 -8.42 2.98
CA LYS A 176 -11.36 -7.65 4.22
C LYS A 176 -10.69 -8.27 5.45
N GLN A 177 -10.35 -9.54 5.37
CA GLN A 177 -9.75 -10.32 6.45
C GLN A 177 -8.24 -10.40 6.27
N TYR A 178 -7.57 -9.24 6.22
CA TYR A 178 -6.13 -9.28 6.44
C TYR A 178 -5.89 -9.66 7.89
N ASP A 179 -5.43 -10.89 8.07
CA ASP A 179 -4.80 -11.26 9.33
C ASP A 179 -3.77 -10.17 9.67
N GLY A 180 -3.95 -9.57 10.84
CA GLY A 180 -3.11 -8.48 11.29
C GLY A 180 -3.65 -7.06 11.09
N LEU A 181 -4.80 -6.85 10.45
CA LEU A 181 -5.43 -5.52 10.40
C LEU A 181 -5.92 -5.11 11.80
N LEU A 182 -5.30 -4.08 12.37
CA LEU A 182 -5.70 -3.53 13.67
C LEU A 182 -6.82 -2.50 13.55
N GLY A 183 -6.76 -1.67 12.53
CA GLY A 183 -7.73 -0.59 12.32
C GLY A 183 -7.14 0.59 11.56
N TYR A 184 -7.78 1.75 11.75
CA TYR A 184 -7.53 2.94 10.96
C TYR A 184 -7.27 4.15 11.85
N GLY A 185 -6.28 4.95 11.49
CA GLY A 185 -6.04 6.29 12.01
C GLY A 185 -6.71 7.34 11.13
N VAL A 186 -7.58 8.17 11.70
CA VAL A 186 -8.28 9.23 10.96
C VAL A 186 -7.50 10.53 11.06
N PRO A 187 -7.13 11.19 9.94
CA PRO A 187 -6.43 12.48 9.96
C PRO A 187 -7.34 13.59 10.53
N ASN A 188 -6.71 14.72 10.90
CA ASN A 188 -7.41 15.93 11.35
C ASN A 188 -8.21 16.57 10.20
#